data_7b68ddcce945534298d4558aaf38da98
#
_entry.id   7b68ddcce945534298d4558aaf38da98
#
_cell.length_a   1.000
_cell.length_b   1.000
_cell.length_c   1.000
_cell.angle_alpha   90.00
_cell.angle_beta   90.00
_cell.angle_gamma   90.00
#
_symmetry.space_group_name_H-M   'P 1'
#
loop_
_entity.id
_entity.type
_entity.pdbx_description
1 polymer ?
#
loop_
_entity_poly.entity_id
_entity_poly.type
_entity_poly.pdbx_seq_one_letter_code
_entity_poly.pdbx_strand_id
1 'polypeptide(L)'
;MKWRVNTTPDAFTHSTVDPCRFGALNSEVIFSSLELDVGSCLVDAGCGPGEYSVLAARLIGETGSVIALDRDPWMIEQLRQTIAAQAITNIHCQVADLGAPLPLRDQQADAVMISAVLHMPGLTDRWQILFSELQRGLRKGGKLAIIEKSNASAPADHPLHLRLSPETIAANVTPHGFEQCGLVELRADKFLILFEKY
;
A
#
# COMPACT_ATOMS: atom_id res chain seq x y z
N MET A 1 4.85 -3.94 24.27
CA MET A 1 3.40 -3.79 24.54
C MET A 1 2.67 -4.53 23.43
N LYS A 2 1.95 -5.62 23.72
CA LYS A 2 1.26 -6.43 22.69
C LYS A 2 -0.08 -5.78 22.37
N TRP A 3 -0.25 -5.23 21.18
CA TRP A 3 -1.51 -4.75 20.68
C TRP A 3 -2.38 -5.94 20.30
N ARG A 4 -3.52 -6.08 20.97
CA ARG A 4 -4.58 -7.01 20.56
C ARG A 4 -5.54 -6.22 19.66
N VAL A 5 -5.63 -6.61 18.40
CA VAL A 5 -6.73 -6.18 17.53
C VAL A 5 -7.98 -6.93 18.01
N ASN A 6 -8.96 -6.20 18.53
CA ASN A 6 -10.27 -6.75 18.85
C ASN A 6 -11.04 -6.97 17.54
N THR A 7 -10.97 -8.18 17.01
CA THR A 7 -11.82 -8.59 15.87
C THR A 7 -13.17 -8.99 16.39
N THR A 8 -14.15 -8.11 16.34
CA THR A 8 -15.57 -8.52 16.36
C THR A 8 -15.97 -8.89 14.93
N PRO A 9 -16.45 -10.12 14.69
CA PRO A 9 -16.86 -10.57 13.36
C PRO A 9 -18.36 -10.31 13.17
N ASP A 10 -18.75 -9.09 12.80
CA ASP A 10 -20.12 -8.83 12.35
C ASP A 10 -20.16 -7.53 11.54
N ALA A 11 -20.01 -7.61 10.23
CA ALA A 11 -20.57 -6.64 9.25
C ALA A 11 -20.29 -6.92 7.77
N PHE A 12 -19.81 -8.10 7.36
CA PHE A 12 -19.67 -8.39 5.93
C PHE A 12 -20.40 -9.67 5.54
N THR A 13 -21.71 -9.56 5.33
CA THR A 13 -22.50 -10.60 4.65
C THR A 13 -22.83 -10.15 3.23
N HIS A 14 -22.40 -11.02 2.29
CA HIS A 14 -22.83 -11.17 0.91
C HIS A 14 -22.24 -10.24 -0.17
N SER A 15 -21.15 -10.69 -0.77
CA SER A 15 -21.02 -10.70 -2.21
C SER A 15 -20.13 -11.88 -2.62
N THR A 16 -20.65 -12.75 -3.47
CA THR A 16 -19.96 -13.91 -4.06
C THR A 16 -18.87 -13.43 -5.02
N VAL A 17 -17.69 -13.22 -4.50
CA VAL A 17 -16.45 -13.11 -5.29
C VAL A 17 -15.64 -14.32 -4.90
N ASP A 18 -15.39 -15.22 -5.88
CA ASP A 18 -14.45 -16.32 -5.72
C ASP A 18 -13.03 -15.72 -5.71
N PRO A 19 -12.41 -15.48 -4.56
CA PRO A 19 -11.06 -15.01 -4.49
C PRO A 19 -10.17 -16.24 -4.45
N CYS A 20 -9.15 -16.26 -5.25
CA CYS A 20 -7.99 -17.11 -4.96
C CYS A 20 -7.71 -17.00 -3.47
N ARG A 21 -8.01 -18.04 -2.71
CA ARG A 21 -8.10 -18.11 -1.22
C ARG A 21 -6.85 -17.64 -0.46
N PHE A 22 -5.83 -17.17 -1.18
CA PHE A 22 -4.53 -16.74 -0.64
C PHE A 22 -4.31 -15.22 -0.54
N GLY A 23 -5.06 -14.40 -1.26
CA GLY A 23 -4.99 -12.92 -1.19
C GLY A 23 -6.00 -12.29 -0.23
N ALA A 24 -7.17 -12.90 -0.04
CA ALA A 24 -8.31 -12.27 0.63
C ALA A 24 -8.06 -11.97 2.12
N LEU A 25 -7.48 -12.91 2.88
CA LEU A 25 -7.21 -12.70 4.31
C LEU A 25 -6.20 -11.57 4.57
N ASN A 26 -5.21 -11.38 3.68
CA ASN A 26 -4.24 -10.31 3.83
C ASN A 26 -4.83 -8.95 3.44
N SER A 27 -5.70 -8.90 2.42
CA SER A 27 -6.32 -7.65 1.98
C SER A 27 -7.28 -7.08 3.03
N GLU A 28 -8.05 -7.91 3.73
CA GLU A 28 -8.91 -7.46 4.82
C GLU A 28 -8.10 -6.80 5.95
N VAL A 29 -7.01 -7.43 6.39
CA VAL A 29 -6.13 -6.87 7.42
C VAL A 29 -5.51 -5.56 6.96
N ILE A 30 -5.02 -5.49 5.72
CA ILE A 30 -4.40 -4.29 5.15
C ILE A 30 -5.41 -3.14 5.10
N PHE A 31 -6.58 -3.36 4.48
CA PHE A 31 -7.55 -2.29 4.29
C PHE A 31 -8.23 -1.86 5.59
N SER A 32 -8.49 -2.76 6.52
CA SER A 32 -8.98 -2.39 7.86
C SER A 32 -7.97 -1.56 8.63
N SER A 33 -6.67 -1.82 8.45
CA SER A 33 -5.60 -1.04 9.09
C SER A 33 -5.41 0.35 8.47
N LEU A 34 -5.82 0.55 7.20
CA LEU A 34 -5.80 1.84 6.53
C LEU A 34 -7.00 2.74 6.88
N GLU A 35 -7.99 2.19 7.58
CA GLU A 35 -9.19 2.91 8.01
C GLU A 35 -9.89 3.64 6.85
N LEU A 36 -9.98 2.96 5.68
CA LEU A 36 -10.61 3.50 4.48
C LEU A 36 -12.14 3.45 4.59
N ASP A 37 -12.76 4.59 4.39
CA ASP A 37 -14.21 4.74 4.30
C ASP A 37 -14.67 4.87 2.83
N VAL A 38 -15.98 4.75 2.60
CA VAL A 38 -16.59 5.11 1.33
C VAL A 38 -16.32 6.59 1.03
N GLY A 39 -15.77 6.86 -0.15
CA GLY A 39 -15.37 8.21 -0.54
C GLY A 39 -13.90 8.53 -0.30
N SER A 40 -13.12 7.67 0.36
CA SER A 40 -11.69 7.88 0.59
C SER A 40 -10.87 7.93 -0.71
N CYS A 41 -9.71 8.58 -0.65
CA CYS A 41 -8.69 8.59 -1.69
C CYS A 41 -7.49 7.75 -1.25
N LEU A 42 -7.23 6.63 -1.95
CA LEU A 42 -6.06 5.79 -1.74
C LEU A 42 -5.02 6.02 -2.84
N VAL A 43 -3.75 6.15 -2.46
CA VAL A 43 -2.61 6.03 -3.38
C VAL A 43 -2.01 4.63 -3.26
N ASP A 44 -1.97 3.89 -4.37
CA ASP A 44 -1.29 2.60 -4.50
C ASP A 44 0.05 2.84 -5.22
N ALA A 45 1.12 2.97 -4.43
CA ALA A 45 2.45 3.35 -4.91
C ALA A 45 3.28 2.11 -5.24
N GLY A 46 3.47 1.86 -6.52
CA GLY A 46 4.02 0.61 -7.07
C GLY A 46 2.93 -0.43 -7.24
N CYS A 47 1.85 -0.06 -7.92
CA CYS A 47 0.63 -0.85 -8.00
C CYS A 47 0.77 -2.16 -8.78
N GLY A 48 1.84 -2.32 -9.59
CA GLY A 48 1.96 -3.46 -10.50
C GLY A 48 0.73 -3.59 -11.41
N PRO A 49 0.20 -4.82 -11.62
CA PRO A 49 -1.00 -5.03 -12.43
C PRO A 49 -2.32 -4.61 -11.73
N GLY A 50 -2.25 -4.06 -10.48
CA GLY A 50 -3.35 -3.39 -9.81
C GLY A 50 -4.28 -4.28 -8.97
N GLU A 51 -3.82 -5.42 -8.48
CA GLU A 51 -4.66 -6.31 -7.66
C GLU A 51 -5.23 -5.58 -6.43
N TYR A 52 -4.40 -4.87 -5.67
CA TYR A 52 -4.85 -4.08 -4.53
C TYR A 52 -5.65 -2.85 -4.94
N SER A 53 -5.27 -2.19 -6.04
CA SER A 53 -6.02 -1.04 -6.58
C SER A 53 -7.47 -1.41 -6.89
N VAL A 54 -7.72 -2.56 -7.51
CA VAL A 54 -9.08 -3.04 -7.84
C VAL A 54 -9.88 -3.38 -6.58
N LEU A 55 -9.25 -4.03 -5.60
CA LEU A 55 -9.92 -4.33 -4.33
C LEU A 55 -10.27 -3.05 -3.55
N ALA A 56 -9.33 -2.12 -3.47
CA ALA A 56 -9.54 -0.84 -2.82
C ALA A 56 -10.66 -0.02 -3.49
N ALA A 57 -10.68 0.04 -4.81
CA ALA A 57 -11.69 0.76 -5.58
C ALA A 57 -13.12 0.30 -5.27
N ARG A 58 -13.29 -1.01 -5.06
CA ARG A 58 -14.59 -1.58 -4.66
C ARG A 58 -14.95 -1.23 -3.21
N LEU A 59 -13.95 -1.23 -2.32
CA LEU A 59 -14.14 -0.92 -0.91
C LEU A 59 -14.57 0.52 -0.69
N ILE A 60 -13.87 1.48 -1.33
CA ILE A 60 -14.12 2.91 -1.17
C ILE A 60 -15.32 3.42 -1.99
N GLY A 61 -15.88 2.59 -2.88
CA GLY A 61 -17.07 2.91 -3.67
C GLY A 61 -16.84 3.99 -4.73
N GLU A 62 -17.90 4.28 -5.49
CA GLU A 62 -17.82 5.17 -6.67
C GLU A 62 -17.48 6.63 -6.34
N THR A 63 -17.73 7.07 -5.11
CA THR A 63 -17.42 8.43 -4.64
C THR A 63 -15.96 8.58 -4.17
N GLY A 64 -15.28 7.44 -3.92
CA GLY A 64 -13.85 7.42 -3.61
C GLY A 64 -12.98 7.38 -4.87
N SER A 65 -11.67 7.39 -4.70
CA SER A 65 -10.72 7.32 -5.80
C SER A 65 -9.46 6.53 -5.43
N VAL A 66 -8.94 5.75 -6.36
CA VAL A 66 -7.62 5.12 -6.26
C VAL A 66 -6.69 5.78 -7.27
N ILE A 67 -5.53 6.26 -6.80
CA ILE A 67 -4.44 6.75 -7.64
C ILE A 67 -3.38 5.64 -7.67
N ALA A 68 -3.31 4.91 -8.79
CA ALA A 68 -2.40 3.79 -8.97
C ALA A 68 -1.16 4.23 -9.75
N LEU A 69 0.01 4.11 -9.13
CA LEU A 69 1.28 4.56 -9.70
C LEU A 69 2.24 3.38 -9.86
N ASP A 70 2.83 3.23 -11.03
CA ASP A 70 3.92 2.29 -11.28
C ASP A 70 4.89 2.85 -12.31
N ARG A 71 6.18 2.52 -12.19
CA ARG A 71 7.19 2.96 -13.17
C ARG A 71 7.15 2.17 -14.48
N ASP A 72 6.57 0.96 -14.47
CA ASP A 72 6.51 0.10 -15.63
C ASP A 72 5.23 0.39 -16.45
N PRO A 73 5.36 0.94 -17.69
CA PRO A 73 4.21 1.20 -18.53
C PRO A 73 3.40 -0.05 -18.86
N TRP A 74 4.04 -1.23 -18.89
CA TRP A 74 3.35 -2.49 -19.17
C TRP A 74 2.41 -2.87 -18.03
N MET A 75 2.83 -2.68 -16.76
CA MET A 75 1.97 -2.89 -15.58
C MET A 75 0.76 -1.98 -15.60
N ILE A 76 0.98 -0.70 -15.90
CA ILE A 76 -0.11 0.29 -16.02
C ILE A 76 -1.09 -0.09 -17.15
N GLU A 77 -0.58 -0.63 -18.25
CA GLU A 77 -1.46 -1.07 -19.35
C GLU A 77 -2.28 -2.31 -18.97
N GLN A 78 -1.72 -3.27 -18.23
CA GLN A 78 -2.47 -4.41 -17.67
C GLN A 78 -3.58 -3.93 -16.73
N LEU A 79 -3.30 -2.96 -15.87
CA LEU A 79 -4.31 -2.38 -14.99
C LEU A 79 -5.41 -1.66 -15.80
N ARG A 80 -5.08 -0.90 -16.86
CA ARG A 80 -6.07 -0.27 -17.74
C ARG A 80 -7.00 -1.27 -18.41
N GLN A 81 -6.46 -2.39 -18.87
CA GLN A 81 -7.27 -3.48 -19.44
C GLN A 81 -8.22 -4.08 -18.41
N THR A 82 -7.76 -4.29 -17.17
CA THR A 82 -8.60 -4.76 -16.06
C THR A 82 -9.70 -3.76 -15.73
N ILE A 83 -9.37 -2.47 -15.65
CA ILE A 83 -10.32 -1.37 -15.40
C ILE A 83 -11.43 -1.38 -16.48
N ALA A 84 -11.04 -1.46 -17.75
CA ALA A 84 -11.98 -1.48 -18.86
C ALA A 84 -12.86 -2.74 -18.85
N ALA A 85 -12.27 -3.92 -18.64
CA ALA A 85 -12.99 -5.19 -18.62
C ALA A 85 -14.01 -5.31 -17.47
N GLN A 86 -13.74 -4.65 -16.34
CA GLN A 86 -14.59 -4.67 -15.15
C GLN A 86 -15.45 -3.40 -14.98
N ALA A 87 -15.41 -2.48 -15.95
CA ALA A 87 -16.12 -1.20 -15.92
C ALA A 87 -15.86 -0.39 -14.64
N ILE A 88 -14.63 -0.39 -14.12
CA ILE A 88 -14.24 0.35 -12.93
C ILE A 88 -14.03 1.81 -13.29
N THR A 89 -14.65 2.74 -12.56
CA THR A 89 -14.64 4.19 -12.93
C THR A 89 -13.79 5.03 -11.97
N ASN A 90 -13.39 4.51 -10.83
CA ASN A 90 -12.75 5.24 -9.75
C ASN A 90 -11.25 4.90 -9.54
N ILE A 91 -10.60 4.29 -10.54
CA ILE A 91 -9.14 4.10 -10.55
C ILE A 91 -8.50 5.00 -11.60
N HIS A 92 -7.52 5.79 -11.18
CA HIS A 92 -6.69 6.66 -12.02
C HIS A 92 -5.27 6.13 -12.04
N CYS A 93 -4.87 5.42 -13.09
CA CYS A 93 -3.55 4.83 -13.18
C CYS A 93 -2.60 5.65 -14.06
N GLN A 94 -1.36 5.84 -13.59
CA GLN A 94 -0.34 6.64 -14.25
C GLN A 94 1.05 6.03 -14.11
N VAL A 95 1.85 6.15 -15.18
CA VAL A 95 3.28 5.81 -15.11
C VAL A 95 4.00 6.88 -14.28
N ALA A 96 4.67 6.45 -13.20
CA ALA A 96 5.42 7.35 -12.32
C ALA A 96 6.61 6.64 -11.68
N ASP A 97 7.76 7.31 -11.60
CA ASP A 97 8.91 6.86 -10.83
C ASP A 97 8.77 7.35 -9.39
N LEU A 98 8.68 6.41 -8.45
CA LEU A 98 8.54 6.71 -7.02
C LEU A 98 9.77 7.41 -6.41
N GLY A 99 10.90 7.38 -7.09
CA GLY A 99 12.10 8.13 -6.71
C GLY A 99 12.18 9.54 -7.31
N ALA A 100 11.08 10.07 -7.84
CA ALA A 100 10.93 11.41 -8.42
C ALA A 100 9.69 12.11 -7.85
N PRO A 101 9.46 13.41 -8.12
CA PRO A 101 8.22 14.09 -7.74
C PRO A 101 6.99 13.34 -8.25
N LEU A 102 6.06 13.06 -7.34
CA LEU A 102 4.85 12.30 -7.65
C LEU A 102 3.73 13.19 -8.19
N PRO A 103 2.89 12.67 -9.11
CA PRO A 103 1.75 13.39 -9.66
C PRO A 103 0.58 13.47 -8.66
N LEU A 104 0.86 13.92 -7.44
CA LEU A 104 -0.09 14.08 -6.36
C LEU A 104 -0.22 15.55 -6.00
N ARG A 105 -1.44 15.99 -5.68
CA ARG A 105 -1.66 17.28 -5.02
C ARG A 105 -1.33 17.16 -3.54
N ASP A 106 -1.01 18.28 -2.90
CA ASP A 106 -0.79 18.32 -1.46
C ASP A 106 -2.05 17.86 -0.71
N GLN A 107 -1.84 16.99 0.29
CA GLN A 107 -2.89 16.48 1.16
C GLN A 107 -4.09 15.82 0.43
N GLN A 108 -3.85 15.24 -0.75
CA GLN A 108 -4.88 14.64 -1.58
C GLN A 108 -5.36 13.30 -1.05
N ALA A 109 -4.45 12.49 -0.50
CA ALA A 109 -4.74 11.11 -0.14
C ALA A 109 -5.15 10.97 1.33
N ASP A 110 -6.13 10.13 1.61
CA ASP A 110 -6.49 9.67 2.95
C ASP A 110 -5.54 8.57 3.42
N ALA A 111 -5.11 7.72 2.49
CA ALA A 111 -4.15 6.67 2.75
C ALA A 111 -3.20 6.45 1.57
N VAL A 112 -2.02 5.90 1.87
CA VAL A 112 -1.04 5.42 0.91
C VAL A 112 -0.68 3.98 1.23
N MET A 113 -0.59 3.14 0.20
CA MET A 113 -0.09 1.78 0.31
C MET A 113 1.16 1.59 -0.57
N ILE A 114 2.14 0.87 -0.04
CA ILE A 114 3.33 0.39 -0.75
C ILE A 114 3.44 -1.11 -0.51
N SER A 115 3.46 -1.92 -1.56
CA SER A 115 3.55 -3.38 -1.42
C SER A 115 4.68 -3.95 -2.26
N ALA A 116 5.71 -4.51 -1.61
CA ALA A 116 6.86 -5.17 -2.23
C ALA A 116 7.61 -4.28 -3.25
N VAL A 117 7.83 -3.03 -2.90
CA VAL A 117 8.45 -2.02 -3.78
C VAL A 117 9.73 -1.43 -3.20
N LEU A 118 9.83 -1.25 -1.87
CA LEU A 118 10.95 -0.53 -1.25
C LEU A 118 12.31 -1.19 -1.49
N HIS A 119 12.33 -2.52 -1.65
CA HIS A 119 13.54 -3.28 -1.95
C HIS A 119 14.01 -3.18 -3.41
N MET A 120 13.25 -2.52 -4.29
CA MET A 120 13.58 -2.46 -5.72
C MET A 120 14.87 -1.66 -5.97
N PRO A 121 15.78 -2.20 -6.82
CA PRO A 121 17.01 -1.49 -7.17
C PRO A 121 16.75 -0.09 -7.73
N GLY A 122 17.54 0.88 -7.27
CA GLY A 122 17.46 2.29 -7.67
C GLY A 122 16.37 3.08 -6.94
N LEU A 123 15.50 2.46 -6.13
CA LEU A 123 14.59 3.16 -5.25
C LEU A 123 15.19 3.34 -3.84
N THR A 124 15.98 2.37 -3.35
CA THR A 124 16.60 2.41 -2.02
C THR A 124 17.39 3.68 -1.76
N ASP A 125 18.14 4.15 -2.75
CA ASP A 125 18.95 5.38 -2.64
C ASP A 125 18.10 6.67 -2.74
N ARG A 126 16.80 6.53 -3.02
CA ARG A 126 15.87 7.66 -3.24
C ARG A 126 14.69 7.67 -2.27
N TRP A 127 14.75 6.89 -1.18
CA TRP A 127 13.71 6.87 -0.17
C TRP A 127 13.40 8.23 0.44
N GLN A 128 14.39 9.12 0.55
CA GLN A 128 14.16 10.50 1.00
C GLN A 128 13.17 11.24 0.09
N ILE A 129 13.31 11.10 -1.23
CA ILE A 129 12.39 11.72 -2.20
C ILE A 129 11.01 11.08 -2.04
N LEU A 130 10.95 9.74 -2.06
CA LEU A 130 9.70 9.00 -1.92
C LEU A 130 8.93 9.43 -0.67
N PHE A 131 9.53 9.34 0.52
CA PHE A 131 8.81 9.61 1.77
C PHE A 131 8.45 11.08 1.93
N SER A 132 9.24 12.03 1.39
CA SER A 132 8.88 13.44 1.33
C SER A 132 7.67 13.68 0.43
N GLU A 133 7.60 13.03 -0.74
CA GLU A 133 6.48 13.15 -1.66
C GLU A 133 5.19 12.49 -1.09
N LEU A 134 5.33 11.33 -0.43
CA LEU A 134 4.20 10.70 0.24
C LEU A 134 3.69 11.55 1.41
N GLN A 135 4.61 12.14 2.18
CA GLN A 135 4.25 13.08 3.25
C GLN A 135 3.50 14.30 2.69
N ARG A 136 3.95 14.85 1.57
CA ARG A 136 3.28 15.98 0.90
C ARG A 136 1.87 15.59 0.44
N GLY A 137 1.75 14.44 -0.25
CA GLY A 137 0.50 13.98 -0.85
C GLY A 137 -0.54 13.44 0.14
N LEU A 138 -0.11 12.94 1.31
CA LEU A 138 -0.99 12.40 2.34
C LEU A 138 -1.54 13.52 3.22
N ARG A 139 -2.82 13.48 3.58
CA ARG A 139 -3.42 14.44 4.53
C ARG A 139 -2.87 14.22 5.94
N LYS A 140 -3.01 15.22 6.80
CA LYS A 140 -2.73 15.05 8.25
C LYS A 140 -3.65 13.99 8.85
N GLY A 141 -3.10 13.11 9.68
CA GLY A 141 -3.79 11.94 10.22
C GLY A 141 -4.02 10.81 9.20
N GLY A 142 -3.54 10.97 7.96
CA GLY A 142 -3.63 9.92 6.94
C GLY A 142 -2.66 8.78 7.22
N LYS A 143 -2.98 7.59 6.72
CA LYS A 143 -2.23 6.34 6.98
C LYS A 143 -1.29 5.97 5.83
N LEU A 144 -0.08 5.54 6.17
CA LEU A 144 0.87 4.92 5.25
C LEU A 144 1.06 3.46 5.64
N ALA A 145 0.66 2.53 4.77
CA ALA A 145 0.87 1.10 4.91
C ALA A 145 2.02 0.63 4.02
N ILE A 146 3.00 -0.04 4.59
CA ILE A 146 4.12 -0.63 3.88
C ILE A 146 4.11 -2.14 4.11
N ILE A 147 4.03 -2.91 3.03
CA ILE A 147 4.02 -4.37 3.05
C ILE A 147 5.31 -4.86 2.40
N GLU A 148 6.12 -5.61 3.15
CA GLU A 148 7.38 -6.16 2.65
C GLU A 148 7.60 -7.59 3.14
N LYS A 149 8.57 -8.28 2.50
CA LYS A 149 8.99 -9.61 2.91
C LYS A 149 9.82 -9.55 4.18
N SER A 150 9.49 -10.44 5.13
CA SER A 150 10.25 -10.59 6.37
C SER A 150 11.63 -11.22 6.12
N ASN A 151 12.63 -10.72 6.83
CA ASN A 151 13.97 -11.32 6.85
C ASN A 151 14.00 -12.70 7.51
N ALA A 152 13.02 -13.01 8.38
CA ALA A 152 13.03 -14.20 9.23
C ALA A 152 12.96 -15.52 8.46
N SER A 153 12.42 -15.53 7.26
CA SER A 153 12.18 -16.74 6.45
C SER A 153 13.00 -16.77 5.16
N ALA A 154 13.88 -15.80 4.92
CA ALA A 154 14.67 -15.78 3.70
C ALA A 154 15.79 -16.84 3.76
N PRO A 155 15.97 -17.68 2.71
CA PRO A 155 17.12 -18.54 2.61
C PRO A 155 18.44 -17.77 2.78
N ALA A 156 19.46 -18.40 3.36
CA ALA A 156 20.75 -17.74 3.65
C ALA A 156 21.46 -17.17 2.42
N ASP A 157 21.12 -17.66 1.23
CA ASP A 157 21.65 -17.25 -0.07
C ASP A 157 20.90 -16.06 -0.72
N HIS A 158 19.80 -15.59 -0.10
CA HIS A 158 19.08 -14.43 -0.62
C HIS A 158 19.88 -13.15 -0.34
N PRO A 159 20.09 -12.26 -1.33
CA PRO A 159 20.89 -11.06 -1.15
C PRO A 159 20.38 -10.20 0.01
N LEU A 160 21.28 -9.85 0.94
CA LEU A 160 20.93 -9.07 2.15
C LEU A 160 20.26 -7.72 1.83
N HIS A 161 20.62 -7.09 0.69
CA HIS A 161 20.05 -5.81 0.27
C HIS A 161 18.57 -5.87 -0.14
N LEU A 162 18.03 -7.06 -0.35
CA LEU A 162 16.60 -7.29 -0.61
C LEU A 162 15.80 -7.56 0.67
N ARG A 163 16.45 -7.53 1.83
CA ARG A 163 15.86 -7.86 3.13
C ARG A 163 15.66 -6.59 3.93
N LEU A 164 14.45 -6.08 3.90
CA LEU A 164 14.09 -4.94 4.71
C LEU A 164 13.50 -5.43 6.04
N SER A 165 14.05 -4.91 7.15
CA SER A 165 13.43 -5.12 8.46
C SER A 165 12.44 -3.99 8.77
N PRO A 166 11.42 -4.24 9.60
CA PRO A 166 10.52 -3.18 10.07
C PRO A 166 11.28 -2.00 10.69
N GLU A 167 12.36 -2.26 11.44
CA GLU A 167 13.19 -1.24 12.08
C GLU A 167 13.91 -0.37 11.05
N THR A 168 14.44 -1.00 9.97
CA THR A 168 15.07 -0.27 8.88
C THR A 168 14.08 0.66 8.18
N ILE A 169 12.86 0.16 7.91
CA ILE A 169 11.80 0.98 7.30
C ILE A 169 11.42 2.12 8.24
N ALA A 170 11.15 1.84 9.53
CA ALA A 170 10.77 2.86 10.50
C ALA A 170 11.82 3.97 10.63
N ALA A 171 13.11 3.60 10.71
CA ALA A 171 14.22 4.57 10.80
C ALA A 171 14.29 5.52 9.60
N ASN A 172 13.81 5.11 8.42
CA ASN A 172 13.80 5.94 7.22
C ASN A 172 12.48 6.71 7.02
N VAL A 173 11.36 6.22 7.53
CA VAL A 173 10.04 6.85 7.37
C VAL A 173 9.80 7.94 8.41
N THR A 174 10.13 7.69 9.68
CA THR A 174 9.81 8.60 10.79
C THR A 174 10.44 10.00 10.66
N PRO A 175 11.65 10.20 10.10
CA PRO A 175 12.20 11.54 9.92
C PRO A 175 11.38 12.43 8.98
N HIS A 176 10.47 11.85 8.19
CA HIS A 176 9.63 12.58 7.23
C HIS A 176 8.26 12.99 7.79
N GLY A 177 8.07 13.06 9.12
CA GLY A 177 6.80 13.49 9.71
C GLY A 177 5.75 12.38 9.80
N PHE A 178 6.22 11.16 10.04
CA PHE A 178 5.38 9.99 10.29
C PHE A 178 5.67 9.38 11.66
N GLU A 179 4.64 8.90 12.31
CA GLU A 179 4.74 8.10 13.54
C GLU A 179 4.30 6.66 13.26
N GLN A 180 5.11 5.68 13.69
CA GLN A 180 4.72 4.28 13.56
C GLN A 180 3.58 3.97 14.51
N CYS A 181 2.44 3.50 13.95
CA CYS A 181 1.24 3.17 14.70
C CYS A 181 0.88 1.67 14.71
N GLY A 182 1.55 0.85 13.89
CA GLY A 182 1.28 -0.59 13.87
C GLY A 182 2.39 -1.42 13.22
N LEU A 183 2.42 -2.70 13.60
CA LEU A 183 3.22 -3.75 12.96
C LEU A 183 2.45 -5.07 13.06
N VAL A 184 2.16 -5.69 11.92
CA VAL A 184 1.38 -6.93 11.81
C VAL A 184 2.14 -7.94 10.97
N GLU A 185 2.31 -9.16 11.48
CA GLU A 185 2.75 -10.29 10.66
C GLU A 185 1.57 -10.78 9.83
N LEU A 186 1.65 -10.63 8.49
CA LEU A 186 0.63 -11.12 7.58
C LEU A 186 0.78 -12.62 7.32
N ARG A 187 2.02 -13.08 7.21
CA ARG A 187 2.46 -14.48 7.07
C ARG A 187 3.88 -14.62 7.61
N ALA A 188 4.38 -15.86 7.69
CA ALA A 188 5.75 -16.14 8.10
C ALA A 188 6.83 -15.40 7.29
N ASP A 189 6.51 -14.98 6.07
CA ASP A 189 7.41 -14.33 5.13
C ASP A 189 7.05 -12.87 4.79
N LYS A 190 5.97 -12.29 5.40
CA LYS A 190 5.52 -10.93 5.11
C LYS A 190 5.04 -10.21 6.36
N PHE A 191 5.32 -8.92 6.41
CA PHE A 191 4.79 -8.01 7.43
C PHE A 191 4.14 -6.78 6.81
N LEU A 192 3.26 -6.18 7.56
CA LEU A 192 2.67 -4.86 7.33
C LEU A 192 3.14 -3.94 8.45
N ILE A 193 3.78 -2.84 8.11
CA ILE A 193 4.10 -1.75 9.04
C ILE A 193 3.27 -0.53 8.69
N LEU A 194 2.69 0.10 9.71
CA LEU A 194 1.75 1.21 9.58
C LEU A 194 2.33 2.46 10.20
N PHE A 195 2.11 3.56 9.53
CA PHE A 195 2.47 4.89 10.00
C PHE A 195 1.28 5.83 9.85
N GLU A 196 1.24 6.85 10.71
CA GLU A 196 0.31 7.97 10.61
C GLU A 196 1.10 9.27 10.40
N LYS A 197 0.61 10.14 9.50
CA LYS A 197 1.17 11.47 9.30
C LYS A 197 0.66 12.42 10.38
N TYR A 198 1.56 13.11 11.10
CA TYR A 198 1.24 14.12 12.12
C TYR A 198 1.41 15.57 11.66
#